data_e04a97a3cf9c9a3fdebb1423698b0e52
#
_entry.id   e04a97a3cf9c9a3fdebb1423698b0e52
#
_cell.length_a   1.000
_cell.length_b   1.000
_cell.length_c   1.000
_cell.angle_alpha   90.00
_cell.angle_beta   90.00
_cell.angle_gamma   90.00
#
_symmetry.space_group_name_H-M   'P 1'
#
loop_
_entity.id
_entity.type
_entity.pdbx_description
1 polymer ?
#
loop_
_entity_poly.entity_id
_entity_poly.type
_entity_poly.pdbx_seq_one_letter_code
_entity_poly.pdbx_strand_id
1 'polypeptide(L)'
;MKEDVKEILLDENQISEIVKNMGAQISKDYKGKNLLLISVLKGSVIFMADLMRAIDIPCKIDFMVVSSYGDKSVSSGAVKIIKDLDINLSGYDLLIVEDILDTGRTLQSLMEILGTRNPNSIKICTFLDKPDRRAVPLSADYAGAQIPDEFVVGYGLDYDEKYRNLPYLGILKKEIYSE
;
A
#
# COMPACT_ATOMS: atom_id res chain seq x y z
N MET A 1 -18.54 14.10 5.39
CA MET A 1 -17.46 13.40 4.66
C MET A 1 -17.19 14.02 3.28
N LYS A 2 -18.19 14.04 2.36
CA LYS A 2 -17.95 14.63 1.02
C LYS A 2 -17.63 16.12 1.08
N GLU A 3 -18.24 16.83 2.01
CA GLU A 3 -18.02 18.26 2.23
C GLU A 3 -16.63 18.60 2.79
N ASP A 4 -15.94 17.60 3.38
CA ASP A 4 -14.60 17.75 3.95
C ASP A 4 -13.50 17.59 2.89
N VAL A 5 -13.88 17.07 1.72
CA VAL A 5 -12.98 16.89 0.57
C VAL A 5 -12.90 18.20 -0.22
N LYS A 6 -11.67 18.69 -0.40
CA LYS A 6 -11.37 19.90 -1.18
C LYS A 6 -11.49 19.65 -2.67
N GLU A 7 -10.95 18.51 -3.10
CA GLU A 7 -10.80 18.14 -4.51
C GLU A 7 -10.71 16.62 -4.64
N ILE A 8 -11.27 16.07 -5.71
CA ILE A 8 -11.11 14.65 -6.07
C ILE A 8 -9.89 14.54 -6.98
N LEU A 9 -8.88 13.80 -6.55
CA LEU A 9 -7.66 13.53 -7.33
C LEU A 9 -7.84 12.39 -8.32
N LEU A 10 -8.49 11.32 -7.89
CA LEU A 10 -8.79 10.15 -8.72
C LEU A 10 -10.23 9.72 -8.46
N ASP A 11 -11.04 9.68 -9.50
CA ASP A 11 -12.38 9.14 -9.44
C ASP A 11 -12.39 7.59 -9.53
N GLU A 12 -13.55 6.98 -9.36
CA GLU A 12 -13.72 5.53 -9.36
C GLU A 12 -13.27 4.88 -10.68
N ASN A 13 -13.51 5.55 -11.81
CA ASN A 13 -13.13 5.03 -13.13
C ASN A 13 -11.61 5.06 -13.32
N GLN A 14 -10.96 6.15 -12.92
CA GLN A 14 -9.51 6.30 -12.96
C GLN A 14 -8.82 5.27 -12.06
N ILE A 15 -9.35 5.06 -10.83
CA ILE A 15 -8.86 4.02 -9.91
C ILE A 15 -8.99 2.63 -10.54
N SER A 16 -10.15 2.31 -11.10
CA SER A 16 -10.40 1.03 -11.75
C SER A 16 -9.44 0.75 -12.91
N GLU A 17 -9.16 1.77 -13.74
CA GLU A 17 -8.23 1.65 -14.86
C GLU A 17 -6.79 1.44 -14.40
N ILE A 18 -6.33 2.18 -13.38
CA ILE A 18 -5.01 2.01 -12.77
C ILE A 18 -4.85 0.57 -12.25
N VAL A 19 -5.80 0.10 -11.46
CA VAL A 19 -5.76 -1.25 -10.87
C VAL A 19 -5.75 -2.34 -11.94
N LYS A 20 -6.58 -2.20 -12.98
CA LYS A 20 -6.62 -3.13 -14.11
C LYS A 20 -5.28 -3.21 -14.85
N ASN A 21 -4.66 -2.07 -15.10
CA ASN A 21 -3.36 -2.02 -15.78
C ASN A 21 -2.25 -2.66 -14.91
N MET A 22 -2.24 -2.37 -13.60
CA MET A 22 -1.30 -2.98 -12.66
C MET A 22 -1.50 -4.50 -12.58
N GLY A 23 -2.74 -4.97 -12.47
CA GLY A 23 -3.06 -6.40 -12.44
C GLY A 23 -2.59 -7.14 -13.70
N ALA A 24 -2.78 -6.55 -14.87
CA ALA A 24 -2.32 -7.12 -16.14
C ALA A 24 -0.78 -7.21 -16.21
N GLN A 25 -0.07 -6.17 -15.76
CA GLN A 25 1.39 -6.18 -15.71
C GLN A 25 1.92 -7.24 -14.73
N ILE A 26 1.36 -7.29 -13.51
CA ILE A 26 1.73 -8.28 -12.48
C ILE A 26 1.47 -9.70 -12.99
N SER A 27 0.33 -9.94 -13.65
CA SER A 27 0.00 -11.25 -14.23
C SER A 27 1.03 -11.71 -15.23
N LYS A 28 1.53 -10.79 -16.05
CA LYS A 28 2.60 -11.10 -17.04
C LYS A 28 3.92 -11.41 -16.34
N ASP A 29 4.34 -10.58 -15.37
CA ASP A 29 5.66 -10.66 -14.74
C ASP A 29 5.79 -11.84 -13.77
N TYR A 30 4.67 -12.30 -13.21
CA TYR A 30 4.60 -13.43 -12.28
C TYR A 30 4.06 -14.72 -12.92
N LYS A 31 3.92 -14.77 -14.24
CA LYS A 31 3.50 -16.00 -14.92
C LYS A 31 4.44 -17.17 -14.62
N GLY A 32 3.89 -18.25 -14.07
CA GLY A 32 4.66 -19.45 -13.68
C GLY A 32 5.39 -19.33 -12.34
N LYS A 33 5.23 -18.24 -11.61
CA LYS A 33 5.77 -18.03 -10.26
C LYS A 33 4.73 -18.36 -9.19
N ASN A 34 5.21 -18.58 -7.97
CA ASN A 34 4.36 -18.83 -6.81
C ASN A 34 4.06 -17.52 -6.08
N LEU A 35 3.13 -16.74 -6.61
CA LEU A 35 2.84 -15.38 -6.15
C LEU A 35 2.09 -15.38 -4.82
N LEU A 36 2.62 -14.64 -3.84
CA LEU A 36 1.97 -14.32 -2.58
C LEU A 36 1.84 -12.80 -2.44
N LEU A 37 0.62 -12.30 -2.41
CA LEU A 37 0.30 -10.91 -2.11
C LEU A 37 0.23 -10.72 -0.60
N ILE A 38 0.95 -9.75 -0.06
CA ILE A 38 0.95 -9.41 1.35
C ILE A 38 0.46 -7.96 1.50
N SER A 39 -0.67 -7.77 2.18
CA SER A 39 -1.23 -6.44 2.44
C SER A 39 -1.00 -6.03 3.88
N VAL A 40 -0.55 -4.79 4.08
CA VAL A 40 -0.38 -4.21 5.42
C VAL A 40 -1.64 -3.43 5.78
N LEU A 41 -2.38 -3.95 6.76
CA LEU A 41 -3.66 -3.39 7.19
C LEU A 41 -3.45 -2.08 7.98
N LYS A 42 -4.40 -1.12 7.95
CA LYS A 42 -5.79 -1.24 7.36
C LYS A 42 -5.92 -0.60 5.97
N GLY A 43 -5.13 0.45 5.65
CA GLY A 43 -5.33 1.32 4.48
C GLY A 43 -5.36 0.59 3.15
N SER A 44 -4.48 -0.38 2.98
CA SER A 44 -4.32 -1.12 1.73
C SER A 44 -5.43 -2.15 1.42
N VAL A 45 -6.39 -2.39 2.35
CA VAL A 45 -7.38 -3.47 2.21
C VAL A 45 -8.25 -3.35 0.95
N ILE A 46 -8.67 -2.14 0.59
CA ILE A 46 -9.52 -1.91 -0.59
C ILE A 46 -8.71 -2.14 -1.86
N PHE A 47 -7.51 -1.54 -1.95
CA PHE A 47 -6.63 -1.73 -3.09
C PHE A 47 -6.24 -3.20 -3.26
N MET A 48 -5.91 -3.92 -2.18
CA MET A 48 -5.60 -5.35 -2.21
C MET A 48 -6.76 -6.17 -2.80
N ALA A 49 -8.01 -5.88 -2.37
CA ALA A 49 -9.18 -6.59 -2.84
C ALA A 49 -9.44 -6.37 -4.34
N ASP A 50 -9.22 -5.17 -4.83
CA ASP A 50 -9.38 -4.86 -6.25
C ASP A 50 -8.21 -5.41 -7.08
N LEU A 51 -6.97 -5.26 -6.60
CA LEU A 51 -5.79 -5.75 -7.30
C LEU A 51 -5.81 -7.27 -7.48
N MET A 52 -6.13 -8.03 -6.43
CA MET A 52 -6.18 -9.50 -6.53
C MET A 52 -7.22 -9.99 -7.55
N ARG A 53 -8.32 -9.25 -7.74
CA ARG A 53 -9.35 -9.57 -8.75
C ARG A 53 -8.92 -9.18 -10.17
N ALA A 54 -7.98 -8.22 -10.30
CA ALA A 54 -7.43 -7.79 -11.58
C ALA A 54 -6.24 -8.66 -12.05
N ILE A 55 -5.67 -9.48 -11.15
CA ILE A 55 -4.59 -10.42 -11.48
C ILE A 55 -5.21 -11.70 -12.07
N ASP A 56 -4.76 -12.07 -13.27
CA ASP A 56 -5.27 -13.23 -14.06
C ASP A 56 -4.32 -14.45 -13.98
N ILE A 57 -3.71 -14.67 -12.81
CA ILE A 57 -2.92 -15.86 -12.49
C ILE A 57 -3.25 -16.31 -11.06
N PRO A 58 -3.06 -17.60 -10.72
CA PRO A 58 -3.22 -18.04 -9.34
C PRO A 58 -2.29 -17.27 -8.40
N CYS A 59 -2.85 -16.71 -7.34
CA CYS A 59 -2.08 -16.05 -6.28
C CYS A 59 -2.67 -16.40 -4.92
N LYS A 60 -1.81 -16.38 -3.89
CA LYS A 60 -2.23 -16.43 -2.49
C LYS A 60 -2.25 -15.03 -1.91
N ILE A 61 -2.98 -14.85 -0.82
CA ILE A 61 -3.03 -13.60 -0.08
C ILE A 61 -2.78 -13.85 1.41
N ASP A 62 -2.13 -12.89 2.07
CA ASP A 62 -2.03 -12.84 3.52
C ASP A 62 -1.97 -11.38 3.99
N PHE A 63 -2.20 -11.15 5.27
CA PHE A 63 -2.29 -9.82 5.85
C PHE A 63 -1.36 -9.67 7.05
N MET A 64 -0.74 -8.51 7.16
CA MET A 64 0.04 -8.10 8.33
C MET A 64 -0.58 -6.87 8.98
N VAL A 65 -0.34 -6.73 10.27
CA VAL A 65 -0.57 -5.49 11.00
C VAL A 65 0.74 -5.08 11.64
N VAL A 66 1.21 -3.91 11.29
CA VAL A 66 2.42 -3.32 11.85
C VAL A 66 2.13 -1.96 12.46
N SER A 67 2.87 -1.59 13.49
CA SER A 67 2.90 -0.24 14.01
C SER A 67 4.32 0.30 13.98
N SER A 68 4.48 1.58 13.67
CA SER A 68 5.76 2.26 13.82
C SER A 68 6.09 2.41 15.30
N TYR A 69 7.32 2.08 15.68
CA TYR A 69 7.83 2.30 17.06
C TYR A 69 8.31 3.75 17.18
N GLY A 70 7.74 4.50 18.13
CA GLY A 70 8.21 5.84 18.50
C GLY A 70 7.10 6.89 18.62
N ASP A 71 7.31 7.82 19.55
CA ASP A 71 6.51 9.02 19.72
C ASP A 71 6.45 9.85 18.42
N LYS A 72 5.37 10.59 18.25
CA LYS A 72 4.96 11.35 17.04
C LYS A 72 6.02 12.27 16.40
N SER A 73 7.25 12.37 16.93
CA SER A 73 8.25 13.32 16.46
C SER A 73 9.49 12.72 15.79
N VAL A 74 9.85 11.45 16.02
CA VAL A 74 10.99 10.80 15.35
C VAL A 74 10.72 9.31 15.17
N SER A 75 10.25 8.90 14.01
CA SER A 75 10.14 7.47 13.68
C SER A 75 11.55 6.89 13.48
N SER A 76 12.00 6.04 14.40
CA SER A 76 13.28 5.32 14.29
C SER A 76 13.34 4.34 13.12
N GLY A 77 12.23 4.16 12.42
CA GLY A 77 12.07 3.12 11.38
C GLY A 77 11.78 1.73 11.95
N ALA A 78 11.92 1.53 13.26
CA ALA A 78 11.63 0.25 13.89
C ALA A 78 10.14 -0.06 13.82
N VAL A 79 9.81 -1.27 13.36
CA VAL A 79 8.44 -1.75 13.17
C VAL A 79 8.14 -2.81 14.20
N LYS A 80 7.00 -2.66 14.88
CA LYS A 80 6.42 -3.71 15.73
C LYS A 80 5.37 -4.47 14.93
N ILE A 81 5.56 -5.77 14.78
CA ILE A 81 4.55 -6.65 14.18
C ILE A 81 3.49 -6.95 15.24
N ILE A 82 2.24 -6.58 14.95
CA ILE A 82 1.06 -6.83 15.80
C ILE A 82 0.38 -8.13 15.36
N LYS A 83 0.17 -8.30 14.05
CA LYS A 83 -0.23 -9.56 13.42
C LYS A 83 0.81 -9.94 12.38
N ASP A 84 1.36 -11.12 12.52
CA ASP A 84 2.30 -11.70 11.56
C ASP A 84 1.57 -12.54 10.50
N LEU A 85 2.32 -12.95 9.49
CA LEU A 85 1.86 -13.86 8.44
C LEU A 85 1.65 -15.26 9.02
N ASP A 86 0.62 -15.93 8.53
CA ASP A 86 0.29 -17.30 8.92
C ASP A 86 0.98 -18.35 8.02
N ILE A 87 1.67 -17.91 6.96
CA ILE A 87 2.27 -18.76 5.94
C ILE A 87 3.80 -18.72 5.99
N ASN A 88 4.46 -19.86 5.72
CA ASN A 88 5.89 -19.90 5.50
C ASN A 88 6.24 -19.31 4.13
N LEU A 89 7.18 -18.37 4.09
CA LEU A 89 7.52 -17.59 2.89
C LEU A 89 8.45 -18.31 1.92
N SER A 90 9.09 -19.41 2.35
CA SER A 90 10.00 -20.16 1.49
C SER A 90 9.29 -20.68 0.24
N GLY A 91 9.88 -20.43 -0.93
CA GLY A 91 9.31 -20.84 -2.23
C GLY A 91 8.25 -19.89 -2.81
N TYR A 92 7.95 -18.77 -2.14
CA TYR A 92 7.05 -17.74 -2.67
C TYR A 92 7.80 -16.55 -3.24
N ASP A 93 7.24 -15.97 -4.30
CA ASP A 93 7.57 -14.64 -4.80
C ASP A 93 6.60 -13.66 -4.15
N LEU A 94 7.11 -12.79 -3.27
CA LEU A 94 6.30 -11.87 -2.48
C LEU A 94 6.04 -10.58 -3.25
N LEU A 95 4.82 -10.09 -3.18
CA LEU A 95 4.44 -8.76 -3.59
C LEU A 95 3.75 -8.06 -2.42
N ILE A 96 4.44 -7.09 -1.80
CA ILE A 96 3.89 -6.27 -0.73
C ILE A 96 2.95 -5.25 -1.36
N VAL A 97 1.69 -5.23 -0.92
CA VAL A 97 0.63 -4.38 -1.45
C VAL A 97 0.31 -3.30 -0.42
N GLU A 98 0.58 -2.04 -0.78
CA GLU A 98 0.40 -0.87 0.06
C GLU A 98 -0.54 0.14 -0.60
N ASP A 99 -1.25 0.90 0.22
CA ASP A 99 -2.09 2.01 -0.24
C ASP A 99 -1.24 3.19 -0.70
N ILE A 100 -0.20 3.53 0.06
CA ILE A 100 0.67 4.67 -0.23
C ILE A 100 2.12 4.41 0.18
N LEU A 101 3.04 4.72 -0.70
CA LEU A 101 4.47 4.79 -0.41
C LEU A 101 4.85 6.25 -0.14
N ASP A 102 4.90 6.62 1.15
CA ASP A 102 5.27 7.94 1.63
C ASP A 102 6.77 8.00 1.93
N THR A 103 7.20 8.06 3.19
CA THR A 103 8.62 8.11 3.57
C THR A 103 9.40 6.84 3.24
N GLY A 104 8.73 5.71 3.15
CA GLY A 104 9.29 4.40 2.88
C GLY A 104 9.95 3.70 4.07
N ARG A 105 10.10 4.36 5.24
CA ARG A 105 10.81 3.80 6.40
C ARG A 105 10.20 2.50 6.91
N THR A 106 8.88 2.49 7.13
CA THR A 106 8.14 1.31 7.60
C THR A 106 8.29 0.15 6.62
N LEU A 107 8.15 0.44 5.33
CA LEU A 107 8.20 -0.57 4.28
C LEU A 107 9.61 -1.13 4.10
N GLN A 108 10.65 -0.30 4.23
CA GLN A 108 12.04 -0.77 4.21
C GLN A 108 12.30 -1.76 5.35
N SER A 109 11.92 -1.41 6.59
CA SER A 109 12.08 -2.31 7.74
C SER A 109 11.28 -3.61 7.57
N LEU A 110 10.08 -3.52 7.00
CA LEU A 110 9.26 -4.70 6.71
C LEU A 110 9.94 -5.61 5.68
N MET A 111 10.49 -5.07 4.61
CA MET A 111 11.23 -5.83 3.60
C MET A 111 12.45 -6.54 4.20
N GLU A 112 13.19 -5.87 5.08
CA GLU A 112 14.33 -6.47 5.80
C GLU A 112 13.87 -7.67 6.64
N ILE A 113 12.79 -7.51 7.42
CA ILE A 113 12.22 -8.58 8.24
C ILE A 113 11.74 -9.76 7.37
N LEU A 114 10.98 -9.49 6.32
CA LEU A 114 10.47 -10.54 5.44
C LEU A 114 11.61 -11.23 4.66
N GLY A 115 12.66 -10.51 4.31
CA GLY A 115 13.85 -11.05 3.65
C GLY A 115 14.56 -12.13 4.48
N THR A 116 14.55 -12.04 5.82
CA THR A 116 15.14 -13.07 6.71
C THR A 116 14.39 -14.41 6.67
N ARG A 117 13.20 -14.45 6.08
CA ARG A 117 12.34 -15.64 6.00
C ARG A 117 12.51 -16.43 4.69
N ASN A 118 13.55 -16.10 3.92
CA ASN A 118 13.96 -16.81 2.69
C ASN A 118 12.88 -16.93 1.59
N PRO A 119 12.15 -15.87 1.22
CA PRO A 119 11.31 -15.87 0.04
C PRO A 119 12.18 -15.94 -1.24
N ASN A 120 11.59 -16.36 -2.38
CA ASN A 120 12.27 -16.33 -3.67
C ASN A 120 12.59 -14.91 -4.13
N SER A 121 11.65 -13.98 -3.91
CA SER A 121 11.79 -12.56 -4.22
C SER A 121 10.85 -11.73 -3.35
N ILE A 122 11.17 -10.44 -3.20
CA ILE A 122 10.27 -9.46 -2.57
C ILE A 122 10.21 -8.23 -3.48
N LYS A 123 8.99 -7.83 -3.83
CA LYS A 123 8.70 -6.62 -4.58
C LYS A 123 7.61 -5.80 -3.91
N ILE A 124 7.50 -4.53 -4.30
CA ILE A 124 6.56 -3.56 -3.77
C ILE A 124 5.58 -3.15 -4.86
N CYS A 125 4.30 -3.20 -4.51
CA CYS A 125 3.19 -2.66 -5.28
C CYS A 125 2.46 -1.63 -4.44
N THR A 126 2.49 -0.37 -4.83
CA THR A 126 1.76 0.70 -4.14
C THR A 126 0.71 1.32 -5.05
N PHE A 127 -0.47 1.62 -4.49
CA PHE A 127 -1.49 2.35 -5.24
C PHE A 127 -1.06 3.80 -5.48
N LEU A 128 -0.54 4.46 -4.42
CA LEU A 128 -0.04 5.83 -4.48
C LEU A 128 1.44 5.92 -4.16
N ASP A 129 2.15 6.80 -4.87
CA ASP A 129 3.55 7.12 -4.61
C ASP A 129 3.73 8.62 -4.36
N LYS A 130 4.41 8.98 -3.26
CA LYS A 130 4.86 10.34 -2.93
C LYS A 130 6.38 10.42 -2.96
N PRO A 131 7.01 10.52 -4.12
CA PRO A 131 8.48 10.50 -4.23
C PRO A 131 9.15 11.65 -3.47
N ASP A 132 8.52 12.83 -3.40
CA ASP A 132 9.05 14.01 -2.70
C ASP A 132 9.15 13.82 -1.17
N ARG A 133 8.41 12.86 -0.62
CA ARG A 133 8.43 12.52 0.82
C ARG A 133 9.43 11.42 1.16
N ARG A 134 10.09 10.83 0.18
CA ARG A 134 10.97 9.68 0.38
C ARG A 134 12.13 10.02 1.30
N ALA A 135 12.25 9.28 2.41
CA ALA A 135 13.30 9.44 3.41
C ALA A 135 14.37 8.33 3.37
N VAL A 136 14.15 7.29 2.57
CA VAL A 136 15.04 6.14 2.41
C VAL A 136 15.16 5.78 0.92
N PRO A 137 16.24 5.13 0.46
CA PRO A 137 16.42 4.78 -0.94
C PRO A 137 15.54 3.57 -1.34
N LEU A 138 14.22 3.80 -1.36
CA LEU A 138 13.22 2.79 -1.68
C LEU A 138 12.31 3.28 -2.80
N SER A 139 12.04 2.43 -3.78
CA SER A 139 11.07 2.67 -4.85
C SER A 139 10.11 1.49 -4.97
N ALA A 140 8.91 1.75 -5.44
CA ALA A 140 7.97 0.70 -5.78
C ALA A 140 8.35 0.05 -7.12
N ASP A 141 8.20 -1.28 -7.20
CA ASP A 141 8.33 -2.02 -8.48
C ASP A 141 7.09 -1.79 -9.36
N TYR A 142 5.94 -1.59 -8.73
CA TYR A 142 4.67 -1.24 -9.36
C TYR A 142 4.05 -0.07 -8.60
N ALA A 143 3.84 1.05 -9.29
CA ALA A 143 3.20 2.24 -8.73
C ALA A 143 1.98 2.61 -9.58
N GLY A 144 0.83 2.82 -8.93
CA GLY A 144 -0.41 3.18 -9.61
C GLY A 144 -0.41 4.64 -10.05
N ALA A 145 -0.31 5.58 -9.11
CA ALA A 145 -0.27 6.99 -9.39
C ALA A 145 0.71 7.74 -8.49
N GLN A 146 1.41 8.72 -9.06
CA GLN A 146 2.14 9.70 -8.27
C GLN A 146 1.20 10.84 -7.87
N ILE A 147 1.28 11.25 -6.62
CA ILE A 147 0.47 12.33 -6.07
C ILE A 147 1.34 13.40 -5.39
N PRO A 148 0.87 14.66 -5.35
CA PRO A 148 1.56 15.73 -4.64
C PRO A 148 1.57 15.49 -3.12
N ASP A 149 2.37 16.27 -2.40
CA ASP A 149 2.41 16.24 -0.92
C ASP A 149 1.18 16.93 -0.30
N GLU A 150 0.04 16.32 -0.51
CA GLU A 150 -1.26 16.71 0.07
C GLU A 150 -1.78 15.60 0.99
N PHE A 151 -2.65 15.95 1.93
CA PHE A 151 -3.31 14.97 2.78
C PHE A 151 -4.49 14.36 2.03
N VAL A 152 -4.39 13.07 1.72
CA VAL A 152 -5.37 12.35 0.90
C VAL A 152 -6.15 11.32 1.70
N VAL A 153 -7.43 11.15 1.37
CA VAL A 153 -8.35 10.21 2.00
C VAL A 153 -9.22 9.50 0.97
N GLY A 154 -9.80 8.40 1.36
CA GLY A 154 -10.65 7.58 0.50
C GLY A 154 -9.92 6.38 -0.09
N TYR A 155 -10.65 5.47 -0.69
CA TYR A 155 -10.15 4.22 -1.25
C TYR A 155 -9.24 3.43 -0.28
N GLY A 156 -9.65 3.39 1.01
CA GLY A 156 -8.91 2.73 2.08
C GLY A 156 -8.14 3.68 3.00
N LEU A 157 -7.66 4.82 2.49
CA LEU A 157 -6.94 5.83 3.28
C LEU A 157 -7.90 6.59 4.20
N ASP A 158 -7.40 6.96 5.38
CA ASP A 158 -8.20 7.59 6.42
C ASP A 158 -7.60 8.87 7.00
N TYR A 159 -8.44 9.57 7.74
CA TYR A 159 -8.10 10.50 8.80
C TYR A 159 -8.98 10.20 10.02
N ASP A 160 -8.37 9.91 11.16
CA ASP A 160 -9.07 9.58 12.41
C ASP A 160 -10.11 8.44 12.24
N GLU A 161 -9.71 7.36 11.58
CA GLU A 161 -10.53 6.17 11.23
C GLU A 161 -11.78 6.49 10.38
N LYS A 162 -11.84 7.66 9.75
CA LYS A 162 -12.92 8.10 8.87
C LYS A 162 -12.46 8.14 7.43
N TYR A 163 -13.39 8.19 6.47
CA TYR A 163 -13.18 8.38 5.02
C TYR A 163 -12.70 7.15 4.24
N ARG A 164 -12.27 6.04 4.85
CA ARG A 164 -11.81 4.84 4.13
C ARG A 164 -12.82 4.31 3.10
N ASN A 165 -14.10 4.52 3.37
CA ASN A 165 -15.23 4.07 2.55
C ASN A 165 -15.61 5.02 1.41
N LEU A 166 -14.89 6.11 1.19
CA LEU A 166 -15.09 6.93 0.00
C LEU A 166 -14.58 6.14 -1.23
N PRO A 167 -15.38 6.06 -2.31
CA PRO A 167 -15.03 5.23 -3.47
C PRO A 167 -14.00 5.90 -4.41
N TYR A 168 -13.55 7.08 -4.08
CA TYR A 168 -12.58 7.89 -4.80
C TYR A 168 -11.43 8.32 -3.88
N LEU A 169 -10.35 8.85 -4.44
CA LEU A 169 -9.27 9.51 -3.72
C LEU A 169 -9.47 11.01 -3.74
N GLY A 170 -9.49 11.65 -2.57
CA GLY A 170 -9.66 13.10 -2.46
C GLY A 170 -8.64 13.75 -1.52
N ILE A 171 -8.38 15.03 -1.75
CA ILE A 171 -7.59 15.87 -0.84
C ILE A 171 -8.50 16.32 0.31
N LEU A 172 -8.09 16.07 1.54
CA LEU A 172 -8.79 16.54 2.73
C LEU A 172 -8.53 18.03 2.93
N LYS A 173 -9.58 18.80 3.29
CA LYS A 173 -9.43 20.21 3.60
C LYS A 173 -8.55 20.42 4.82
N LYS A 174 -7.65 21.42 4.78
CA LYS A 174 -6.68 21.70 5.87
C LYS A 174 -7.37 21.95 7.21
N GLU A 175 -8.50 22.61 7.22
CA GLU A 175 -9.29 22.91 8.41
C GLU A 175 -9.79 21.68 9.18
N ILE A 176 -9.74 20.49 8.55
CA ILE A 176 -10.17 19.23 9.18
C ILE A 176 -9.04 18.59 9.99
N TYR A 177 -7.77 18.80 9.60
CA TYR A 177 -6.61 18.12 10.22
C TYR A 177 -5.55 19.08 10.78
N SER A 178 -5.72 20.39 10.61
CA SER A 178 -4.88 21.41 11.24
C SER A 178 -5.63 21.96 12.45
N GLU A 179 -5.15 21.68 13.67
CA GLU A 179 -5.49 22.44 14.87
C GLU A 179 -4.71 23.75 14.91
#